data_52d5eee1f9a49c452297bbc0344e30dd
#
_entry.id   52d5eee1f9a49c452297bbc0344e30dd
#
_cell.length_a   1.000
_cell.length_b   1.000
_cell.length_c   1.000
_cell.angle_alpha   90.00
_cell.angle_beta   90.00
_cell.angle_gamma   90.00
#
_symmetry.space_group_name_H-M   'P 1'
#
loop_
_entity.id
_entity.type
_entity.pdbx_description
1 polymer ?
#
loop_
_entity_poly.entity_id
_entity_poly.type
_entity_poly.pdbx_seq_one_letter_code
_entity_poly.pdbx_strand_id
1 'polypeptide(L)'
;GKNYVPGRSWDAIGHFLLRLVPKIIIADLGAGEGMISQLLAERAKKVYCIDRSKSMVRFGFEMAKKNGLSNLNYKLGDLEKVPLKDNTVDLALMSQSLHHAERPNVALQEALRILKPGGQLIVIDLKQHQFEKARQLYGDRWLGFAENELYSLIKESGFQKAKVEIVAKENSEPFFETLLATGEKGN
;
A
#
# COMPACT_ATOMS: atom_id res chain seq x y z
N GLY A 1 1.70 -26.26 -12.83
CA GLY A 1 3.07 -26.72 -12.64
C GLY A 1 4.05 -25.59 -12.86
N LYS A 2 4.82 -25.26 -11.85
CA LYS A 2 5.93 -24.31 -12.01
C LYS A 2 6.94 -24.95 -12.98
N ASN A 3 7.11 -24.36 -14.16
CA ASN A 3 8.16 -24.76 -15.09
C ASN A 3 9.52 -24.39 -14.46
N TYR A 4 10.10 -25.32 -13.72
CA TYR A 4 11.45 -25.20 -13.22
C TYR A 4 12.42 -25.23 -14.41
N VAL A 5 13.10 -24.13 -14.66
CA VAL A 5 14.18 -24.07 -15.64
C VAL A 5 15.51 -24.14 -14.88
N PRO A 6 16.28 -25.25 -14.99
CA PRO A 6 17.55 -25.41 -14.31
C PRO A 6 18.51 -24.25 -14.63
N GLY A 7 19.21 -23.76 -13.60
CA GLY A 7 20.17 -22.67 -13.75
C GLY A 7 19.59 -21.25 -13.81
N ARG A 8 18.25 -21.09 -13.73
CA ARG A 8 17.57 -19.79 -13.68
C ARG A 8 16.80 -19.67 -12.39
N SER A 9 17.45 -19.25 -11.33
CA SER A 9 16.80 -18.91 -10.07
C SER A 9 16.24 -17.49 -10.15
N TRP A 10 14.96 -17.38 -10.51
CA TRP A 10 14.24 -16.09 -10.51
C TRP A 10 14.21 -15.47 -9.11
N ASP A 11 14.17 -16.29 -8.06
CA ASP A 11 14.25 -15.82 -6.68
C ASP A 11 15.61 -15.15 -6.41
N ALA A 12 16.72 -15.79 -6.82
CA ALA A 12 18.05 -15.22 -6.67
C ALA A 12 18.24 -13.93 -7.49
N ILE A 13 17.69 -13.88 -8.71
CA ILE A 13 17.71 -12.68 -9.55
C ILE A 13 16.89 -11.57 -8.91
N GLY A 14 15.68 -11.89 -8.42
CA GLY A 14 14.81 -10.95 -7.70
C GLY A 14 15.51 -10.37 -6.46
N HIS A 15 16.10 -11.20 -5.63
CA HIS A 15 16.89 -10.78 -4.46
C HIS A 15 18.09 -9.93 -4.83
N PHE A 16 18.77 -10.22 -5.94
CA PHE A 16 19.87 -9.40 -6.42
C PHE A 16 19.38 -8.02 -6.89
N LEU A 17 18.34 -7.97 -7.70
CA LEU A 17 17.76 -6.71 -8.19
C LEU A 17 17.26 -5.83 -7.04
N LEU A 18 16.64 -6.43 -6.01
CA LEU A 18 16.23 -5.72 -4.80
C LEU A 18 17.41 -5.10 -4.04
N ARG A 19 18.63 -5.64 -4.16
CA ARG A 19 19.83 -5.02 -3.56
C ARG A 19 20.28 -3.75 -4.27
N LEU A 20 19.87 -3.53 -5.49
CA LEU A 20 20.15 -2.31 -6.25
C LEU A 20 19.20 -1.16 -5.88
N VAL A 21 18.08 -1.47 -5.22
CA VAL A 21 17.13 -0.46 -4.76
C VAL A 21 17.65 0.21 -3.48
N PRO A 22 17.66 1.54 -3.40
CA PRO A 22 18.02 2.27 -2.19
C PRO A 22 17.17 1.82 -0.99
N LYS A 23 17.78 1.75 0.18
CA LYS A 23 17.04 1.50 1.43
C LYS A 23 16.26 2.76 1.80
N ILE A 24 14.95 2.72 1.61
CA ILE A 24 14.03 3.82 1.86
C ILE A 24 13.19 3.60 3.13
N ILE A 25 12.59 4.67 3.63
CA ILE A 25 11.60 4.63 4.71
C ILE A 25 10.20 4.58 4.07
N ILE A 26 9.42 3.59 4.45
CA ILE A 26 8.09 3.33 3.88
C ILE A 26 7.02 3.52 4.97
N ALA A 27 5.87 4.07 4.61
CA ALA A 27 4.64 3.94 5.38
C ALA A 27 3.68 3.03 4.62
N ASP A 28 3.26 1.93 5.24
CA ASP A 28 2.18 1.05 4.78
C ASP A 28 0.92 1.46 5.53
N LEU A 29 -0.01 2.09 4.80
CA LEU A 29 -1.21 2.73 5.31
C LEU A 29 -2.41 1.79 5.14
N GLY A 30 -2.97 1.30 6.24
CA GLY A 30 -3.93 0.20 6.28
C GLY A 30 -3.22 -1.15 6.19
N ALA A 31 -2.12 -1.30 6.93
CA ALA A 31 -1.22 -2.45 6.82
C ALA A 31 -1.85 -3.80 7.21
N GLY A 32 -2.99 -3.79 7.91
CA GLY A 32 -3.62 -5.00 8.41
C GLY A 32 -2.65 -5.83 9.24
N GLU A 33 -2.57 -7.12 8.93
CA GLU A 33 -1.63 -8.06 9.57
C GLU A 33 -0.17 -7.83 9.14
N GLY A 34 0.06 -6.99 8.13
CA GLY A 34 1.40 -6.60 7.68
C GLY A 34 2.08 -7.58 6.74
N MET A 35 1.35 -8.35 5.97
CA MET A 35 1.93 -9.29 5.01
C MET A 35 2.86 -8.56 4.02
N ILE A 36 2.40 -7.48 3.42
CA ILE A 36 3.19 -6.67 2.49
C ILE A 36 4.31 -5.93 3.24
N SER A 37 4.01 -5.38 4.43
CA SER A 37 5.00 -4.71 5.27
C SER A 37 6.19 -5.63 5.59
N GLN A 38 5.95 -6.91 5.91
CA GLN A 38 7.01 -7.88 6.19
C GLN A 38 7.87 -8.16 4.96
N LEU A 39 7.25 -8.29 3.78
CA LEU A 39 7.98 -8.45 2.52
C LEU A 39 8.87 -7.22 2.22
N LEU A 40 8.31 -6.01 2.40
CA LEU A 40 9.05 -4.76 2.21
C LEU A 40 10.20 -4.59 3.21
N ALA A 41 10.03 -5.09 4.44
CA ALA A 41 11.02 -4.97 5.50
C ALA A 41 12.37 -5.63 5.15
N GLU A 42 12.39 -6.64 4.28
CA GLU A 42 13.64 -7.27 3.84
C GLU A 42 14.61 -6.28 3.19
N ARG A 43 14.10 -5.20 2.61
CA ARG A 43 14.90 -4.23 1.86
C ARG A 43 14.77 -2.79 2.36
N ALA A 44 13.65 -2.45 3.00
CA ALA A 44 13.45 -1.11 3.53
C ALA A 44 14.43 -0.79 4.66
N LYS A 45 14.79 0.49 4.79
CA LYS A 45 15.46 1.01 5.99
C LYS A 45 14.54 0.89 7.20
N LYS A 46 13.27 1.19 7.02
CA LYS A 46 12.22 1.13 8.03
C LYS A 46 10.85 1.09 7.37
N VAL A 47 9.92 0.34 7.93
CA VAL A 47 8.50 0.37 7.52
C VAL A 47 7.65 0.76 8.73
N TYR A 48 6.86 1.81 8.58
CA TYR A 48 5.80 2.18 9.49
C TYR A 48 4.50 1.51 9.03
N CYS A 49 3.98 0.60 9.83
CA CYS A 49 2.73 -0.14 9.57
C CYS A 49 1.61 0.54 10.34
N ILE A 50 0.71 1.22 9.64
CA ILE A 50 -0.39 1.97 10.25
C ILE A 50 -1.69 1.23 10.02
N ASP A 51 -2.43 0.92 11.08
CA ASP A 51 -3.76 0.35 10.99
C ASP A 51 -4.66 0.86 12.12
N ARG A 52 -5.97 0.98 11.84
CA ARG A 52 -6.95 1.44 12.84
C ARG A 52 -7.40 0.34 13.79
N SER A 53 -7.15 -0.92 13.45
CA SER A 53 -7.53 -2.08 14.26
C SER A 53 -6.42 -2.43 15.27
N LYS A 54 -6.73 -2.31 16.56
CA LYS A 54 -5.83 -2.73 17.65
C LYS A 54 -5.40 -4.20 17.52
N SER A 55 -6.31 -5.07 17.06
CA SER A 55 -6.02 -6.50 16.89
C SER A 55 -5.01 -6.72 15.76
N MET A 56 -5.16 -6.03 14.63
CA MET A 56 -4.21 -6.10 13.49
C MET A 56 -2.83 -5.58 13.87
N VAL A 57 -2.78 -4.42 14.53
CA VAL A 57 -1.51 -3.85 15.03
C VAL A 57 -0.81 -4.81 15.98
N ARG A 58 -1.54 -5.42 16.92
CA ARG A 58 -0.97 -6.39 17.86
C ARG A 58 -0.48 -7.64 17.14
N PHE A 59 -1.30 -8.22 16.27
CA PHE A 59 -0.94 -9.41 15.51
C PHE A 59 0.29 -9.17 14.65
N GLY A 60 0.30 -8.09 13.88
CA GLY A 60 1.43 -7.73 13.02
C GLY A 60 2.73 -7.53 13.82
N PHE A 61 2.66 -6.87 14.98
CA PHE A 61 3.80 -6.70 15.87
C PHE A 61 4.37 -8.05 16.36
N GLU A 62 3.51 -8.97 16.80
CA GLU A 62 3.92 -10.31 17.25
C GLU A 62 4.55 -11.12 16.09
N MET A 63 3.98 -11.04 14.90
CA MET A 63 4.53 -11.70 13.71
C MET A 63 5.88 -11.12 13.30
N ALA A 64 6.04 -9.80 13.33
CA ALA A 64 7.32 -9.15 13.06
C ALA A 64 8.40 -9.60 14.04
N LYS A 65 8.06 -9.66 15.34
CA LYS A 65 8.96 -10.16 16.39
C LYS A 65 9.35 -11.62 16.16
N LYS A 66 8.37 -12.48 15.86
CA LYS A 66 8.58 -13.90 15.55
C LYS A 66 9.53 -14.09 14.36
N ASN A 67 9.41 -13.24 13.33
CA ASN A 67 10.20 -13.31 12.11
C ASN A 67 11.52 -12.52 12.19
N GLY A 68 11.85 -11.93 13.36
CA GLY A 68 13.09 -11.18 13.54
C GLY A 68 13.19 -9.85 12.78
N LEU A 69 12.06 -9.28 12.38
CA LEU A 69 11.98 -8.05 11.57
C LEU A 69 11.98 -6.81 12.48
N SER A 70 13.16 -6.35 12.88
CA SER A 70 13.32 -5.21 13.80
C SER A 70 13.05 -3.83 13.18
N ASN A 71 12.97 -3.75 11.86
CA ASN A 71 12.73 -2.49 11.12
C ASN A 71 11.24 -2.23 10.82
N LEU A 72 10.32 -3.09 11.26
CA LEU A 72 8.88 -2.85 11.25
C LEU A 72 8.44 -2.07 12.50
N ASN A 73 7.62 -1.07 12.32
CA ASN A 73 7.11 -0.22 13.39
C ASN A 73 5.59 -0.07 13.28
N TYR A 74 4.86 -0.92 14.01
CA TYR A 74 3.40 -0.91 14.04
C TYR A 74 2.87 0.23 14.90
N LYS A 75 1.89 0.96 14.38
CA LYS A 75 1.21 2.07 15.06
C LYS A 75 -0.29 2.00 14.83
N LEU A 76 -1.04 2.19 15.91
CA LEU A 76 -2.48 2.42 15.80
C LEU A 76 -2.72 3.80 15.20
N GLY A 77 -3.49 3.88 14.13
CA GLY A 77 -3.79 5.14 13.45
C GLY A 77 -4.80 4.95 12.33
N ASP A 78 -5.40 6.05 11.92
CA ASP A 78 -6.34 6.10 10.81
C ASP A 78 -5.67 6.65 9.56
N LEU A 79 -6.13 6.22 8.36
CA LEU A 79 -5.64 6.71 7.07
C LEU A 79 -5.85 8.23 6.94
N GLU A 80 -6.93 8.75 7.54
CA GLU A 80 -7.30 10.16 7.50
C GLU A 80 -6.64 10.99 8.63
N LYS A 81 -5.87 10.34 9.51
CA LYS A 81 -5.07 10.98 10.58
C LYS A 81 -3.88 10.11 10.93
N VAL A 82 -2.90 10.11 10.06
CA VAL A 82 -1.71 9.26 10.18
C VAL A 82 -0.80 9.74 11.32
N PRO A 83 -0.41 8.86 12.30
CA PRO A 83 0.37 9.24 13.47
C PRO A 83 1.89 9.34 13.15
N LEU A 84 2.21 10.01 12.06
CA LEU A 84 3.57 10.36 11.63
C LEU A 84 3.69 11.87 11.43
N LYS A 85 4.89 12.39 11.61
CA LYS A 85 5.21 13.79 11.31
C LYS A 85 5.27 14.02 9.81
N ASP A 86 5.16 15.27 9.40
CA ASP A 86 5.37 15.69 8.01
C ASP A 86 6.75 15.27 7.51
N ASN A 87 6.87 15.00 6.23
CA ASN A 87 8.13 14.71 5.55
C ASN A 87 8.95 13.58 6.21
N THR A 88 8.28 12.51 6.66
CA THR A 88 8.91 11.41 7.40
C THR A 88 9.36 10.27 6.48
N VAL A 89 8.60 9.97 5.43
CA VAL A 89 8.78 8.78 4.61
C VAL A 89 9.13 9.10 3.16
N ASP A 90 9.82 8.18 2.51
CA ASP A 90 10.18 8.28 1.10
C ASP A 90 9.08 7.67 0.19
N LEU A 91 8.31 6.72 0.73
CA LEU A 91 7.22 6.02 0.05
C LEU A 91 6.02 5.89 0.98
N ALA A 92 4.83 6.26 0.51
CA ALA A 92 3.54 5.92 1.12
C ALA A 92 2.85 4.86 0.25
N LEU A 93 2.52 3.73 0.85
CA LEU A 93 1.80 2.63 0.22
C LEU A 93 0.40 2.52 0.82
N MET A 94 -0.60 2.40 -0.03
CA MET A 94 -1.97 1.98 0.30
C MET A 94 -2.27 0.73 -0.51
N SER A 95 -2.30 -0.42 0.13
CA SER A 95 -2.60 -1.69 -0.55
C SER A 95 -3.91 -2.25 -0.04
N GLN A 96 -4.92 -2.27 -0.90
CA GLN A 96 -6.28 -2.72 -0.58
C GLN A 96 -6.84 -2.01 0.67
N SER A 97 -6.62 -0.71 0.77
CA SER A 97 -6.95 0.04 1.98
C SER A 97 -7.68 1.37 1.73
N LEU A 98 -7.48 2.01 0.58
CA LEU A 98 -8.10 3.29 0.29
C LEU A 98 -9.63 3.18 0.20
N HIS A 99 -10.15 2.07 -0.33
CA HIS A 99 -11.60 1.81 -0.41
C HIS A 99 -12.28 1.64 0.95
N HIS A 100 -11.52 1.50 2.04
CA HIS A 100 -12.02 1.52 3.41
C HIS A 100 -12.05 2.91 4.06
N ALA A 101 -11.42 3.92 3.44
CA ALA A 101 -11.41 5.29 3.96
C ALA A 101 -12.83 5.90 3.90
N GLU A 102 -13.19 6.69 4.90
CA GLU A 102 -14.44 7.44 4.87
C GLU A 102 -14.36 8.56 3.83
N ARG A 103 -13.21 9.23 3.78
CA ARG A 103 -12.89 10.32 2.86
C ARG A 103 -11.56 10.04 2.16
N PRO A 104 -11.56 9.34 1.01
CA PRO A 104 -10.34 8.97 0.29
C PRO A 104 -9.41 10.15 -0.02
N ASN A 105 -9.97 11.32 -0.33
CA ASN A 105 -9.21 12.54 -0.55
C ASN A 105 -8.41 12.97 0.69
N VAL A 106 -8.97 12.84 1.89
CA VAL A 106 -8.27 13.16 3.15
C VAL A 106 -7.17 12.16 3.43
N ALA A 107 -7.41 10.87 3.19
CA ALA A 107 -6.38 9.84 3.31
C ALA A 107 -5.20 10.09 2.36
N LEU A 108 -5.47 10.49 1.12
CA LEU A 108 -4.43 10.85 0.15
C LEU A 108 -3.67 12.14 0.57
N GLN A 109 -4.35 13.13 1.14
CA GLN A 109 -3.70 14.34 1.69
C GLN A 109 -2.79 14.00 2.88
N GLU A 110 -3.18 13.07 3.76
CA GLU A 110 -2.33 12.58 4.83
C GLU A 110 -1.11 11.83 4.30
N ALA A 111 -1.28 11.00 3.26
CA ALA A 111 -0.16 10.37 2.58
C ALA A 111 0.81 11.43 1.99
N LEU A 112 0.27 12.47 1.34
CA LEU A 112 1.08 13.59 0.83
C LEU A 112 1.81 14.31 1.95
N ARG A 113 1.16 14.57 3.08
CA ARG A 113 1.74 15.26 4.22
C ARG A 113 2.96 14.54 4.77
N ILE A 114 2.86 13.21 4.97
CA ILE A 114 3.94 12.41 5.57
C ILE A 114 5.09 12.12 4.61
N LEU A 115 4.87 12.23 3.29
CA LEU A 115 5.91 12.07 2.29
C LEU A 115 6.91 13.22 2.35
N LYS A 116 8.18 12.91 2.15
CA LYS A 116 9.23 13.90 1.90
C LYS A 116 9.04 14.55 0.52
N PRO A 117 9.60 15.75 0.27
CA PRO A 117 9.71 16.28 -1.08
C PRO A 117 10.32 15.24 -2.04
N GLY A 118 9.73 15.05 -3.22
CA GLY A 118 10.12 13.99 -4.17
C GLY A 118 9.70 12.58 -3.77
N GLY A 119 9.05 12.39 -2.62
CA GLY A 119 8.55 11.09 -2.17
C GLY A 119 7.37 10.60 -3.00
N GLN A 120 7.18 9.28 -3.02
CA GLN A 120 6.23 8.62 -3.91
C GLN A 120 5.03 8.04 -3.17
N LEU A 121 3.87 8.15 -3.79
CA LEU A 121 2.65 7.42 -3.43
C LEU A 121 2.50 6.21 -4.34
N ILE A 122 2.12 5.07 -3.76
CA ILE A 122 1.62 3.90 -4.48
C ILE A 122 0.28 3.51 -3.86
N VAL A 123 -0.75 3.40 -4.69
CA VAL A 123 -2.05 2.85 -4.32
C VAL A 123 -2.31 1.61 -5.16
N ILE A 124 -2.55 0.49 -4.52
CA ILE A 124 -3.00 -0.76 -5.14
C ILE A 124 -4.40 -1.01 -4.60
N ASP A 125 -5.41 -0.87 -5.44
CA ASP A 125 -6.79 -0.95 -4.97
C ASP A 125 -7.72 -1.56 -6.04
N LEU A 126 -8.97 -1.82 -5.67
CA LEU A 126 -9.96 -2.39 -6.56
C LEU A 126 -10.44 -1.38 -7.60
N LYS A 127 -10.54 -1.81 -8.85
CA LYS A 127 -11.33 -1.10 -9.83
C LYS A 127 -12.81 -1.19 -9.46
N GLN A 128 -13.57 -0.15 -9.74
CA GLN A 128 -15.00 -0.09 -9.46
C GLN A 128 -15.72 -1.35 -9.95
N HIS A 129 -16.52 -1.93 -9.07
CA HIS A 129 -17.29 -3.16 -9.31
C HIS A 129 -18.70 -3.05 -8.72
N GLN A 130 -19.55 -4.05 -9.00
CA GLN A 130 -20.94 -4.08 -8.54
C GLN A 130 -21.22 -5.18 -7.51
N PHE A 131 -20.19 -5.76 -6.90
CA PHE A 131 -20.34 -6.80 -5.90
C PHE A 131 -20.69 -6.20 -4.53
N GLU A 132 -21.97 -5.84 -4.34
CA GLU A 132 -22.48 -5.17 -3.12
C GLU A 132 -22.23 -5.96 -1.82
N LYS A 133 -22.12 -7.28 -1.91
CA LYS A 133 -21.80 -8.13 -0.74
C LYS A 133 -20.45 -7.79 -0.11
N ALA A 134 -19.53 -7.17 -0.83
CA ALA A 134 -18.23 -6.75 -0.31
C ALA A 134 -18.38 -5.82 0.90
N ARG A 135 -19.40 -4.96 0.92
CA ARG A 135 -19.68 -4.08 2.06
C ARG A 135 -19.93 -4.86 3.36
N GLN A 136 -20.63 -5.98 3.27
CA GLN A 136 -20.95 -6.81 4.44
C GLN A 136 -19.83 -7.78 4.79
N LEU A 137 -19.19 -8.36 3.76
CA LEU A 137 -18.17 -9.40 3.94
C LEU A 137 -16.82 -8.83 4.36
N TYR A 138 -16.43 -7.67 3.78
CA TYR A 138 -15.09 -7.11 3.92
C TYR A 138 -15.09 -5.73 4.58
N GLY A 139 -16.25 -5.11 4.75
CA GLY A 139 -16.38 -3.77 5.33
C GLY A 139 -16.00 -2.65 4.35
N ASP A 140 -16.11 -2.90 3.05
CA ASP A 140 -15.79 -1.93 2.01
C ASP A 140 -16.75 -0.75 2.07
N ARG A 141 -16.21 0.46 2.16
CA ARG A 141 -17.01 1.70 2.07
C ARG A 141 -17.24 2.09 0.61
N TRP A 142 -16.22 1.89 -0.20
CA TRP A 142 -16.25 2.11 -1.64
C TRP A 142 -16.12 0.77 -2.35
N LEU A 143 -16.89 0.55 -3.40
CA LEU A 143 -16.79 -0.66 -4.23
C LEU A 143 -15.71 -0.48 -5.31
N GLY A 144 -14.50 -0.12 -4.89
CA GLY A 144 -13.42 0.26 -5.77
C GLY A 144 -13.58 1.65 -6.38
N PHE A 145 -12.70 2.01 -7.31
CA PHE A 145 -12.62 3.32 -7.95
C PHE A 145 -12.61 3.19 -9.47
N ALA A 146 -13.25 4.10 -10.18
CA ALA A 146 -13.00 4.24 -11.61
C ALA A 146 -11.58 4.82 -11.84
N GLU A 147 -10.94 4.45 -12.95
CA GLU A 147 -9.55 4.91 -13.24
C GLU A 147 -9.45 6.44 -13.26
N ASN A 148 -10.40 7.12 -13.91
CA ASN A 148 -10.45 8.58 -13.97
C ASN A 148 -10.75 9.23 -12.62
N GLU A 149 -11.59 8.60 -11.80
CA GLU A 149 -11.91 9.06 -10.44
C GLU A 149 -10.68 9.00 -9.54
N LEU A 150 -9.99 7.85 -9.51
CA LEU A 150 -8.78 7.69 -8.71
C LEU A 150 -7.66 8.63 -9.17
N TYR A 151 -7.53 8.84 -10.51
CA TYR A 151 -6.61 9.81 -11.07
C TYR A 151 -6.92 11.23 -10.57
N SER A 152 -8.19 11.65 -10.61
CA SER A 152 -8.62 12.97 -10.14
C SER A 152 -8.40 13.14 -8.66
N LEU A 153 -8.75 12.14 -7.82
CA LEU A 153 -8.51 12.15 -6.39
C LEU A 153 -7.03 12.38 -6.04
N ILE A 154 -6.11 11.68 -6.74
CA ILE A 154 -4.66 11.82 -6.52
C ILE A 154 -4.21 13.22 -6.92
N LYS A 155 -4.62 13.72 -8.08
CA LYS A 155 -4.26 15.06 -8.57
C LYS A 155 -4.76 16.17 -7.65
N GLU A 156 -6.01 16.12 -7.26
CA GLU A 156 -6.67 17.11 -6.40
C GLU A 156 -6.13 17.08 -4.97
N SER A 157 -5.59 15.94 -4.54
CA SER A 157 -4.87 15.83 -3.26
C SER A 157 -3.48 16.49 -3.27
N GLY A 158 -3.00 16.98 -4.43
CA GLY A 158 -1.76 17.72 -4.57
C GLY A 158 -0.57 16.92 -5.12
N PHE A 159 -0.78 15.69 -5.54
CA PHE A 159 0.27 14.88 -6.16
C PHE A 159 0.56 15.31 -7.60
N GLN A 160 1.83 15.29 -7.97
CA GLN A 160 2.32 15.45 -9.34
C GLN A 160 2.51 14.08 -10.00
N LYS A 161 2.67 14.06 -11.34
CA LYS A 161 2.96 12.86 -12.14
C LYS A 161 2.00 11.69 -11.86
N ALA A 162 0.74 12.01 -11.57
CA ALA A 162 -0.26 10.98 -11.31
C ALA A 162 -0.43 10.04 -12.50
N LYS A 163 -0.49 8.73 -12.24
CA LYS A 163 -0.81 7.69 -13.22
C LYS A 163 -1.73 6.67 -12.58
N VAL A 164 -2.62 6.08 -13.37
CA VAL A 164 -3.49 4.98 -12.95
C VAL A 164 -3.56 3.98 -14.09
N GLU A 165 -3.40 2.70 -13.78
CA GLU A 165 -3.45 1.60 -14.75
C GLU A 165 -4.03 0.33 -14.12
N ILE A 166 -4.65 -0.52 -14.95
CA ILE A 166 -5.09 -1.85 -14.54
C ILE A 166 -3.89 -2.79 -14.61
N VAL A 167 -3.52 -3.41 -13.49
CA VAL A 167 -2.35 -4.31 -13.40
C VAL A 167 -2.70 -5.77 -13.24
N ALA A 168 -3.91 -6.09 -12.82
CA ALA A 168 -4.35 -7.46 -12.67
C ALA A 168 -5.86 -7.59 -12.89
N LYS A 169 -6.27 -8.79 -13.33
CA LYS A 169 -7.66 -9.21 -13.42
C LYS A 169 -7.78 -10.63 -12.92
N GLU A 170 -8.73 -10.88 -12.03
CA GLU A 170 -9.03 -12.22 -11.54
C GLU A 170 -9.73 -13.05 -12.60
N ASN A 171 -9.43 -14.35 -12.62
CA ASN A 171 -10.01 -15.32 -13.57
C ASN A 171 -11.28 -16.02 -13.04
N SER A 172 -11.69 -15.68 -11.81
CA SER A 172 -12.88 -16.26 -11.15
C SER A 172 -13.82 -15.15 -10.68
N GLU A 173 -15.10 -15.47 -10.58
CA GLU A 173 -16.08 -14.51 -10.00
C GLU A 173 -15.67 -14.08 -8.60
N PRO A 174 -15.82 -12.76 -8.31
CA PRO A 174 -16.50 -11.72 -9.08
C PRO A 174 -15.62 -10.98 -10.11
N PHE A 175 -14.52 -11.57 -10.60
CA PHE A 175 -13.64 -11.04 -11.66
C PHE A 175 -13.08 -9.65 -11.33
N PHE A 176 -12.64 -9.45 -10.11
CA PHE A 176 -12.07 -8.17 -9.71
C PHE A 176 -10.88 -7.77 -10.57
N GLU A 177 -10.83 -6.50 -10.89
CA GLU A 177 -9.67 -5.86 -11.53
C GLU A 177 -8.94 -5.02 -10.48
N THR A 178 -7.61 -5.04 -10.53
CA THR A 178 -6.77 -4.26 -9.62
C THR A 178 -6.18 -3.07 -10.33
N LEU A 179 -6.31 -1.90 -9.73
CA LEU A 179 -5.67 -0.67 -10.15
C LEU A 179 -4.33 -0.50 -9.42
N LEU A 180 -3.32 -0.09 -10.15
CA LEU A 180 -2.10 0.52 -9.62
C LEU A 180 -2.15 2.01 -9.93
N ALA A 181 -2.10 2.81 -8.88
CA ALA A 181 -1.99 4.25 -9.03
C ALA A 181 -0.73 4.76 -8.36
N THR A 182 -0.10 5.76 -8.96
CA THR A 182 1.11 6.40 -8.46
C THR A 182 1.00 7.91 -8.48
N GLY A 183 1.74 8.57 -7.61
CA GLY A 183 1.89 10.01 -7.55
C GLY A 183 3.20 10.40 -6.91
N GLU A 184 3.66 11.61 -7.12
CA GLU A 184 4.90 12.16 -6.54
C GLU A 184 4.58 13.45 -5.79
N LYS A 185 5.15 13.61 -4.59
CA LYS A 185 5.12 14.90 -3.88
C LYS A 185 6.09 15.86 -4.54
N GLY A 186 5.63 17.05 -4.89
CA GLY A 186 6.51 18.12 -5.40
C GLY A 186 7.66 18.45 -4.42
N ASN A 187 8.71 19.02 -4.96
CA ASN A 187 9.87 19.51 -4.20
C ASN A 187 9.50 20.77 -3.39
#